data_4cd4f27712d786f95776861b7d8a4069
#
_entry.id   4cd4f27712d786f95776861b7d8a4069
#
_cell.length_a   1.000
_cell.length_b   1.000
_cell.length_c   1.000
_cell.angle_alpha   90.00
_cell.angle_beta   90.00
_cell.angle_gamma   90.00
#
_symmetry.space_group_name_H-M   'P 1'
#
loop_
_entity.id
_entity.type
_entity.pdbx_description
1 polymer ?
#
loop_
_entity_poly.entity_id
_entity_poly.type
_entity_poly.pdbx_seq_one_letter_code
_entity_poly.pdbx_strand_id
1 'polypeptide(L)'
;MAELHWPRIKQILDDGMERWKQANNRNPAMKVAHDGQIGWETKEELAESNPYGKQLIESDKVGNDRAEETNLIRILRGPIGGFRRMPSRGPYLAPNEISEIAQWINAGMPD
;
A
#
# COMPACT_ATOMS: atom_id res chain seq x y z
N MET A 1 1.67 3.20 23.59
CA MET A 1 1.73 2.76 22.20
C MET A 1 1.63 3.96 21.27
N ALA A 2 2.54 4.09 20.34
CA ALA A 2 2.52 5.23 19.43
C ALA A 2 1.35 5.10 18.46
N GLU A 3 0.62 6.21 18.26
CA GLU A 3 -0.42 6.24 17.24
C GLU A 3 0.21 6.30 15.86
N LEU A 4 -0.44 5.64 14.90
CA LEU A 4 0.02 5.65 13.52
C LEU A 4 -0.68 6.77 12.76
N HIS A 5 0.12 7.60 12.10
CA HIS A 5 -0.35 8.75 11.34
C HIS A 5 0.17 8.67 9.91
N TRP A 6 -0.44 9.44 9.02
CA TRP A 6 -0.09 9.43 7.59
C TRP A 6 1.40 9.58 7.31
N PRO A 7 2.17 10.50 7.96
CA PRO A 7 3.61 10.62 7.65
C PRO A 7 4.37 9.31 7.84
N ARG A 8 4.03 8.53 8.86
CA ARG A 8 4.66 7.22 9.08
C ARG A 8 4.30 6.24 7.97
N ILE A 9 3.04 6.23 7.55
CA ILE A 9 2.58 5.33 6.49
C ILE A 9 3.27 5.69 5.16
N LYS A 10 3.32 6.99 4.85
CA LYS A 10 4.03 7.45 3.66
C LYS A 10 5.50 7.04 3.69
N GLN A 11 6.14 7.16 4.86
CA GLN A 11 7.54 6.75 5.02
C GLN A 11 7.73 5.26 4.72
N ILE A 12 6.84 4.41 5.22
CA ILE A 12 6.91 2.97 4.96
C ILE A 12 6.84 2.70 3.44
N LEU A 13 5.90 3.35 2.77
CA LEU A 13 5.71 3.16 1.33
C LEU A 13 6.91 3.70 0.54
N ASP A 14 7.40 4.89 0.90
CA ASP A 14 8.56 5.49 0.24
C ASP A 14 9.82 4.64 0.43
N ASP A 15 10.06 4.17 1.65
CA ASP A 15 11.22 3.33 1.96
C ASP A 15 11.13 1.99 1.20
N GLY A 16 9.95 1.42 1.13
CA GLY A 16 9.72 0.20 0.38
C GLY A 16 10.02 0.37 -1.10
N MET A 17 9.61 1.51 -1.66
CA MET A 17 9.88 1.83 -3.06
C MET A 17 11.37 2.06 -3.31
N GLU A 18 12.06 2.73 -2.39
CA GLU A 18 13.49 2.97 -2.51
C GLU A 18 14.28 1.65 -2.48
N ARG A 19 13.92 0.74 -1.58
CA ARG A 19 14.53 -0.59 -1.53
C ARG A 19 14.31 -1.35 -2.84
N TRP A 20 13.11 -1.23 -3.42
CA TRP A 20 12.79 -1.86 -4.69
C TRP A 20 13.64 -1.30 -5.84
N LYS A 21 13.78 0.04 -5.89
CA LYS A 21 14.61 0.70 -6.92
C LYS A 21 16.06 0.22 -6.85
N GLN A 22 16.62 0.13 -5.65
CA GLN A 22 17.99 -0.32 -5.46
C GLN A 22 18.16 -1.81 -5.83
N ALA A 23 17.23 -2.65 -5.41
CA ALA A 23 17.30 -4.07 -5.66
C ALA A 23 17.12 -4.43 -7.13
N ASN A 24 16.28 -3.69 -7.85
CA ASN A 24 15.97 -3.95 -9.25
C ASN A 24 16.75 -3.06 -10.22
N ASN A 25 17.52 -2.11 -9.68
CA ASN A 25 18.38 -1.21 -10.44
C ASN A 25 17.61 -0.46 -11.55
N ARG A 26 16.40 0.03 -11.21
CA ARG A 26 15.60 0.83 -12.15
C ARG A 26 14.50 1.58 -11.40
N ASN A 27 13.98 2.62 -12.08
CA ASN A 27 12.86 3.37 -11.54
C ASN A 27 11.55 2.61 -11.76
N PRO A 28 10.60 2.67 -10.80
CA PRO A 28 9.32 2.01 -10.96
C PRO A 28 8.46 2.71 -12.03
N ALA A 29 7.79 1.92 -12.84
CA ALA A 29 6.88 2.42 -13.86
C ALA A 29 5.45 2.42 -13.29
N MET A 30 5.25 3.11 -12.16
CA MET A 30 4.01 3.03 -11.38
C MET A 30 2.76 3.32 -12.21
N LYS A 31 2.76 4.44 -12.90
CA LYS A 31 1.56 4.87 -13.63
C LYS A 31 1.30 4.03 -14.87
N VAL A 32 2.36 3.60 -15.55
CA VAL A 32 2.22 2.74 -16.72
C VAL A 32 1.80 1.33 -16.31
N ALA A 33 2.49 0.77 -15.30
CA ALA A 33 2.24 -0.60 -14.87
C ALA A 33 0.87 -0.77 -14.20
N HIS A 34 0.29 0.31 -13.65
CA HIS A 34 -0.97 0.27 -12.92
C HIS A 34 -2.05 1.12 -13.58
N ASP A 35 -1.93 1.36 -14.88
CA ASP A 35 -2.90 2.13 -15.66
C ASP A 35 -3.12 3.55 -15.09
N GLY A 36 -2.06 4.13 -14.52
CA GLY A 36 -2.08 5.50 -14.01
C GLY A 36 -2.90 5.72 -12.74
N GLN A 37 -3.38 4.66 -12.10
CA GLN A 37 -4.38 4.75 -11.04
C GLN A 37 -3.83 4.47 -9.65
N ILE A 38 -2.53 4.71 -9.42
CA ILE A 38 -1.93 4.45 -8.11
C ILE A 38 -0.99 5.58 -7.70
N GLY A 39 -1.01 5.95 -6.42
CA GLY A 39 -0.09 6.93 -5.87
C GLY A 39 -0.27 7.08 -4.38
N TRP A 40 0.72 7.72 -3.72
CA TRP A 40 0.67 8.01 -2.28
C TRP A 40 1.47 9.27 -1.92
N GLU A 41 1.43 10.27 -2.79
CA GLU A 41 2.01 11.58 -2.45
C GLU A 41 1.23 12.20 -1.30
N THR A 42 -0.08 11.97 -1.28
CA THR A 42 -0.97 12.38 -0.20
C THR A 42 -1.82 11.20 0.24
N LYS A 43 -2.41 11.31 1.43
CA LYS A 43 -3.33 10.30 1.93
C LYS A 43 -4.53 10.14 0.98
N GLU A 44 -5.03 11.25 0.48
CA GLU A 44 -6.17 11.25 -0.44
C GLU A 44 -5.83 10.53 -1.73
N GLU A 45 -4.63 10.74 -2.25
CA GLU A 45 -4.20 10.04 -3.47
C GLU A 45 -4.17 8.52 -3.25
N LEU A 46 -3.65 8.08 -2.09
CA LEU A 46 -3.64 6.65 -1.77
C LEU A 46 -5.07 6.12 -1.62
N ALA A 47 -5.92 6.86 -0.92
CA ALA A 47 -7.31 6.45 -0.69
C ALA A 47 -8.10 6.33 -1.99
N GLU A 48 -7.77 7.15 -2.99
CA GLU A 48 -8.43 7.15 -4.29
C GLU A 48 -7.78 6.21 -5.30
N SER A 49 -6.67 5.57 -4.94
CA SER A 49 -5.96 4.67 -5.86
C SER A 49 -6.83 3.47 -6.23
N ASN A 50 -6.97 3.23 -7.54
CA ASN A 50 -7.78 2.12 -8.04
C ASN A 50 -7.13 1.48 -9.27
N PRO A 51 -5.92 0.90 -9.13
CA PRO A 51 -5.23 0.29 -10.25
C PRO A 51 -6.08 -0.82 -10.87
N TYR A 52 -6.15 -0.81 -12.20
CA TYR A 52 -6.97 -1.77 -12.97
C TYR A 52 -8.44 -1.75 -12.55
N GLY A 53 -8.95 -0.61 -12.08
CA GLY A 53 -10.33 -0.46 -11.64
C GLY A 53 -10.63 -1.10 -10.29
N LYS A 54 -9.61 -1.52 -9.55
CA LYS A 54 -9.77 -2.13 -8.22
C LYS A 54 -9.25 -1.19 -7.15
N GLN A 55 -10.15 -0.70 -6.31
CA GLN A 55 -9.77 0.21 -5.23
C GLN A 55 -8.85 -0.49 -4.24
N LEU A 56 -7.70 0.15 -3.91
CA LEU A 56 -6.74 -0.44 -2.98
C LEU A 56 -7.29 -0.46 -1.55
N ILE A 57 -7.89 0.64 -1.12
CA ILE A 57 -8.46 0.73 0.22
C ILE A 57 -9.96 0.98 0.07
N GLU A 58 -10.73 -0.07 0.20
CA GLU A 58 -12.18 0.02 0.06
C GLU A 58 -12.74 0.75 1.27
N SER A 59 -13.54 1.79 1.04
CA SER A 59 -14.01 2.69 2.10
C SER A 59 -14.84 1.98 3.18
N ASP A 60 -15.55 0.92 2.82
CA ASP A 60 -16.35 0.14 3.76
C ASP A 60 -15.50 -0.69 4.72
N LYS A 61 -14.18 -0.76 4.50
CA LYS A 61 -13.26 -1.52 5.33
C LYS A 61 -12.35 -0.62 6.19
N VAL A 62 -12.57 0.69 6.16
CA VAL A 62 -11.78 1.64 6.94
C VAL A 62 -12.43 1.86 8.30
N GLY A 63 -11.63 1.78 9.38
CA GLY A 63 -12.10 2.08 10.73
C GLY A 63 -12.99 1.03 11.36
N ASN A 64 -12.92 -0.22 10.90
CA ASN A 64 -13.83 -1.28 11.39
C ASN A 64 -13.16 -2.66 11.49
N ASP A 65 -11.86 -2.68 11.72
CA ASP A 65 -11.07 -3.91 11.89
C ASP A 65 -11.05 -4.82 10.66
N ARG A 66 -11.29 -4.27 9.48
CA ARG A 66 -11.31 -5.04 8.23
C ARG A 66 -10.13 -4.71 7.31
N ALA A 67 -9.06 -4.10 7.86
CA ALA A 67 -7.90 -3.70 7.04
C ALA A 67 -7.28 -4.88 6.28
N GLU A 68 -7.22 -6.07 6.92
CA GLU A 68 -6.64 -7.26 6.28
C GLU A 68 -7.45 -7.73 5.06
N GLU A 69 -8.67 -7.25 4.91
CA GLU A 69 -9.52 -7.58 3.77
C GLU A 69 -9.38 -6.57 2.63
N THR A 70 -8.68 -5.44 2.86
CA THR A 70 -8.47 -4.45 1.80
C THR A 70 -7.56 -5.03 0.72
N ASN A 71 -7.74 -4.59 -0.51
CA ASN A 71 -6.88 -5.00 -1.61
C ASN A 71 -5.43 -4.61 -1.36
N LEU A 72 -5.19 -3.43 -0.77
CA LEU A 72 -3.83 -2.99 -0.46
C LEU A 72 -3.10 -3.98 0.45
N ILE A 73 -3.69 -4.31 1.60
CA ILE A 73 -3.05 -5.21 2.55
C ILE A 73 -2.88 -6.60 1.94
N ARG A 74 -3.91 -7.09 1.25
CA ARG A 74 -3.85 -8.41 0.62
C ARG A 74 -2.72 -8.50 -0.41
N ILE A 75 -2.55 -7.48 -1.27
CA ILE A 75 -1.51 -7.52 -2.31
C ILE A 75 -0.10 -7.35 -1.72
N LEU A 76 0.02 -6.68 -0.57
CA LEU A 76 1.30 -6.56 0.12
C LEU A 76 1.70 -7.87 0.81
N ARG A 77 0.73 -8.66 1.25
CA ARG A 77 0.99 -9.95 1.92
C ARG A 77 1.14 -11.12 0.96
N GLY A 78 0.56 -11.03 -0.24
CA GLY A 78 0.62 -12.12 -1.20
C GLY A 78 -0.10 -11.76 -2.50
N PRO A 79 -0.12 -12.67 -3.48
CA PRO A 79 -0.82 -12.41 -4.73
C PRO A 79 -2.34 -12.42 -4.52
N ILE A 80 -3.04 -11.66 -5.38
CA ILE A 80 -4.51 -11.65 -5.40
C ILE A 80 -4.95 -12.02 -6.82
N GLY A 81 -5.64 -13.16 -6.96
CA GLY A 81 -6.10 -13.60 -8.27
C GLY A 81 -4.95 -13.67 -9.27
N GLY A 82 -5.07 -12.95 -10.38
CA GLY A 82 -4.03 -12.89 -11.39
C GLY A 82 -2.94 -11.85 -11.14
N PHE A 83 -3.01 -11.11 -10.02
CA PHE A 83 -2.05 -10.05 -9.70
C PHE A 83 -0.96 -10.56 -8.78
N ARG A 84 0.29 -10.21 -9.09
CA ARG A 84 1.45 -10.62 -8.29
C ARG A 84 1.51 -9.84 -6.99
N ARG A 85 2.12 -10.45 -5.95
CA ARG A 85 2.42 -9.75 -4.71
C ARG A 85 3.26 -8.51 -5.00
N MET A 86 2.95 -7.41 -4.32
CA MET A 86 3.64 -6.14 -4.52
C MET A 86 4.61 -5.82 -3.38
N PRO A 87 5.71 -5.12 -3.65
CA PRO A 87 6.16 -4.70 -4.98
C PRO A 87 6.68 -5.90 -5.78
N SER A 88 6.37 -5.92 -7.08
CA SER A 88 6.71 -7.05 -7.96
C SER A 88 8.21 -7.36 -7.91
N ARG A 89 8.57 -8.62 -7.74
CA ARG A 89 9.95 -9.11 -7.60
C ARG A 89 10.60 -8.76 -6.27
N GLY A 90 9.94 -8.00 -5.40
CA GLY A 90 10.49 -7.63 -4.12
C GLY A 90 11.70 -6.70 -4.17
N PRO A 91 12.32 -6.35 -3.05
CA PRO A 91 11.96 -6.89 -1.73
C PRO A 91 10.58 -6.43 -1.29
N TYR A 92 9.88 -7.33 -0.62
CA TYR A 92 8.53 -7.03 -0.11
C TYR A 92 8.64 -6.27 1.21
N LEU A 93 7.58 -5.54 1.55
CA LEU A 93 7.51 -4.88 2.85
C LEU A 93 7.59 -5.94 3.96
N ALA A 94 8.24 -5.59 5.07
CA ALA A 94 8.32 -6.50 6.21
C ALA A 94 6.94 -6.71 6.83
N PRO A 95 6.67 -7.87 7.43
CA PRO A 95 5.36 -8.13 8.05
C PRO A 95 4.95 -7.06 9.07
N ASN A 96 5.89 -6.52 9.86
CA ASN A 96 5.57 -5.46 10.82
C ASN A 96 5.21 -4.15 10.13
N GLU A 97 5.82 -3.84 8.99
CA GLU A 97 5.47 -2.65 8.21
C GLU A 97 4.04 -2.76 7.65
N ILE A 98 3.70 -3.94 7.12
CA ILE A 98 2.35 -4.19 6.61
C ILE A 98 1.33 -4.09 7.74
N SER A 99 1.67 -4.64 8.92
CA SER A 99 0.80 -4.57 10.09
C SER A 99 0.57 -3.12 10.56
N GLU A 100 1.58 -2.26 10.48
CA GLU A 100 1.41 -0.85 10.80
C GLU A 100 0.42 -0.18 9.84
N ILE A 101 0.52 -0.47 8.55
CA ILE A 101 -0.43 0.07 7.57
C ILE A 101 -1.85 -0.43 7.88
N ALA A 102 -1.99 -1.71 8.20
CA ALA A 102 -3.29 -2.28 8.54
C ALA A 102 -3.89 -1.63 9.79
N GLN A 103 -3.07 -1.43 10.83
CA GLN A 103 -3.53 -0.76 12.05
C GLN A 103 -3.98 0.68 11.76
N TRP A 104 -3.25 1.39 10.91
CA TRP A 104 -3.61 2.75 10.50
C TRP A 104 -4.97 2.77 9.79
N ILE A 105 -5.20 1.81 8.88
CA ILE A 105 -6.51 1.70 8.20
C ILE A 105 -7.61 1.42 9.21
N ASN A 106 -7.38 0.50 10.15
CA ASN A 106 -8.35 0.17 11.18
C ASN A 106 -8.65 1.34 12.10
N ALA A 107 -7.68 2.24 12.28
CA ALA A 107 -7.86 3.45 13.10
C ALA A 107 -8.58 4.57 12.35
N GLY A 108 -8.95 4.37 11.10
CA GLY A 108 -9.67 5.37 10.30
C GLY A 108 -8.76 6.24 9.44
N MET A 109 -7.54 5.84 9.23
CA MET A 109 -6.57 6.54 8.38
C MET A 109 -6.28 7.97 8.88
N PRO A 110 -5.84 8.13 10.14
CA PRO A 110 -5.55 9.49 10.67
C PRO A 110 -4.41 10.18 9.93
N ASP A 111 -4.49 11.50 9.88
CA ASP A 111 -3.47 12.36 9.24
C ASP A 111 -2.14 12.31 9.96
#